data_11195e8cb34cc53b4334431e28d7190d
#
_entry.id   11195e8cb34cc53b4334431e28d7190d
#
_cell.length_a   1.000
_cell.length_b   1.000
_cell.length_c   1.000
_cell.angle_alpha   90.00
_cell.angle_beta   90.00
_cell.angle_gamma   90.00
#
_symmetry.space_group_name_H-M   'P 1'
#
loop_
_entity.id
_entity.type
_entity.pdbx_description
1 polymer ?
#
loop_
_entity_poly.entity_id
_entity_poly.type
_entity_poly.pdbx_seq_one_letter_code
_entity_poly.pdbx_strand_id
1 'polypeptide(L)'
;MTDLSIAIQHTPAYSDRREWVRAMVSQLGKENPDIPLTIIEDTEREGCWPTYRRALLAAGSASHHLVLQDDIGLCRDFIASVANVIRARPGNLISLYTNAAAVSKARAKGDAWIEKAGICGPAMIWPKNSIGEFLEWQDAHIDPAFAWDTVRVSMWLIKTSKRAFATVPSLTQHLGCGLSTMGLNGRSKVAAWYIGAEKSALGIDWSQGLRSPERDSSSVRPEWWQYFHE
;
A
#
# COMPACT_ATOMS: atom_id res chain seq x y z
N MET A 1 -18.40 11.22 5.88
CA MET A 1 -17.00 10.79 6.09
C MET A 1 -16.78 9.50 5.30
N THR A 2 -15.57 9.26 4.80
CA THR A 2 -15.24 7.99 4.14
C THR A 2 -15.22 6.89 5.19
N ASP A 3 -15.95 5.82 4.96
CA ASP A 3 -15.99 4.65 5.84
C ASP A 3 -14.70 3.83 5.59
N LEU A 4 -13.73 4.00 6.49
CA LEU A 4 -12.35 3.52 6.38
C LEU A 4 -11.93 2.81 7.66
N SER A 5 -11.32 1.64 7.53
CA SER A 5 -10.57 0.97 8.61
C SER A 5 -9.08 0.87 8.25
N ILE A 6 -8.22 0.76 9.26
CA ILE A 6 -6.76 0.71 9.09
C ILE A 6 -6.20 -0.52 9.79
N ALA A 7 -5.29 -1.24 9.14
CA ALA A 7 -4.43 -2.22 9.76
C ALA A 7 -2.95 -1.85 9.57
N ILE A 8 -2.16 -1.97 10.62
CA ILE A 8 -0.70 -1.80 10.55
C ILE A 8 -0.06 -3.18 10.71
N GLN A 9 0.70 -3.61 9.68
CA GLN A 9 1.58 -4.77 9.78
C GLN A 9 2.80 -4.38 10.61
N HIS A 10 3.09 -5.13 11.67
CA HIS A 10 4.18 -4.80 12.59
C HIS A 10 5.04 -6.01 12.93
N THR A 11 6.35 -5.85 12.78
CA THR A 11 7.35 -6.82 13.24
C THR A 11 8.04 -6.26 14.47
N PRO A 12 7.56 -6.56 15.69
CA PRO A 12 8.01 -5.92 16.94
C PRO A 12 9.44 -6.29 17.35
N ALA A 13 10.06 -7.25 16.67
CA ALA A 13 11.45 -7.64 16.93
C ALA A 13 12.47 -6.53 16.70
N TYR A 14 12.11 -5.50 15.91
CA TYR A 14 12.99 -4.38 15.58
C TYR A 14 12.62 -3.13 16.39
N SER A 15 13.57 -2.59 17.17
CA SER A 15 13.34 -1.41 18.03
C SER A 15 12.83 -0.21 17.27
N ASP A 16 13.46 0.11 16.15
CA ASP A 16 13.11 1.27 15.32
C ASP A 16 11.66 1.18 14.83
N ARG A 17 11.22 -0.03 14.43
CA ARG A 17 9.85 -0.24 13.96
C ARG A 17 8.80 0.00 15.06
N ARG A 18 9.12 -0.36 16.31
CA ARG A 18 8.24 -0.05 17.45
C ARG A 18 8.06 1.46 17.65
N GLU A 19 9.13 2.23 17.46
CA GLU A 19 9.06 3.70 17.57
C GLU A 19 8.25 4.29 16.41
N TRP A 20 8.47 3.84 15.19
CA TRP A 20 7.73 4.30 14.02
C TRP A 20 6.24 3.96 14.11
N VAL A 21 5.89 2.76 14.55
CA VAL A 21 4.48 2.39 14.79
C VAL A 21 3.84 3.28 15.85
N ARG A 22 4.52 3.55 16.98
CA ARG A 22 3.99 4.47 18.00
C ARG A 22 3.75 5.87 17.44
N ALA A 23 4.69 6.39 16.64
CA ALA A 23 4.54 7.70 16.00
C ALA A 23 3.36 7.71 15.01
N MET A 24 3.24 6.67 14.20
CA MET A 24 2.14 6.50 13.23
C MET A 24 0.78 6.42 13.94
N VAL A 25 0.65 5.58 14.96
CA VAL A 25 -0.59 5.46 15.76
C VAL A 25 -0.94 6.78 16.42
N SER A 26 0.04 7.48 16.98
CA SER A 26 -0.16 8.81 17.58
C SER A 26 -0.66 9.82 16.55
N GLN A 27 -0.10 9.84 15.35
CA GLN A 27 -0.55 10.75 14.28
C GLN A 27 -1.98 10.40 13.84
N LEU A 28 -2.25 9.13 13.51
CA LEU A 28 -3.57 8.67 13.07
C LEU A 28 -4.65 8.95 14.12
N GLY A 29 -4.37 8.67 15.40
CA GLY A 29 -5.32 8.93 16.48
C GLY A 29 -5.56 10.43 16.73
N LYS A 30 -4.59 11.31 16.49
CA LYS A 30 -4.80 12.77 16.54
C LYS A 30 -5.65 13.27 15.38
N GLU A 31 -5.46 12.70 14.17
CA GLU A 31 -6.21 13.11 12.99
C GLU A 31 -7.64 12.59 13.00
N ASN A 32 -7.87 11.38 13.53
CA ASN A 32 -9.20 10.80 13.67
C ASN A 32 -9.21 9.73 14.78
N PRO A 33 -9.62 10.09 16.02
CA PRO A 33 -9.62 9.17 17.15
C PRO A 33 -10.61 8.00 17.02
N ASP A 34 -11.64 8.16 16.21
CA ASP A 34 -12.71 7.16 16.05
C ASP A 34 -12.45 6.18 14.90
N ILE A 35 -11.31 6.31 14.18
CA ILE A 35 -11.01 5.42 13.06
C ILE A 35 -10.69 4.02 13.57
N PRO A 36 -11.34 2.96 13.08
CA PRO A 36 -10.98 1.59 13.43
C PRO A 36 -9.54 1.29 13.02
N LEU A 37 -8.66 1.13 14.00
CA LEU A 37 -7.24 0.86 13.83
C LEU A 37 -6.86 -0.44 14.52
N THR A 38 -6.21 -1.35 13.81
CA THR A 38 -5.70 -2.63 14.33
C THR A 38 -4.22 -2.78 14.04
N ILE A 39 -3.42 -3.18 15.02
CA ILE A 39 -2.01 -3.54 14.83
C ILE A 39 -1.93 -5.06 14.71
N ILE A 40 -1.37 -5.54 13.61
CA ILE A 40 -1.16 -6.97 13.32
C ILE A 40 0.30 -7.30 13.54
N GLU A 41 0.61 -7.88 14.67
CA GLU A 41 1.98 -8.21 15.05
C GLU A 41 2.43 -9.56 14.47
N ASP A 42 3.66 -9.59 13.93
CA ASP A 42 4.39 -10.78 13.52
C ASP A 42 5.39 -11.16 14.62
N THR A 43 4.84 -11.68 15.74
CA THR A 43 5.64 -12.09 16.91
C THR A 43 6.44 -13.36 16.64
N GLU A 44 5.88 -14.27 15.86
CA GLU A 44 6.48 -15.58 15.53
C GLU A 44 7.40 -15.53 14.29
N ARG A 45 7.53 -14.37 13.65
CA ARG A 45 8.31 -14.18 12.42
C ARG A 45 7.85 -15.09 11.27
N GLU A 46 6.56 -15.21 11.12
CA GLU A 46 5.92 -15.97 10.04
C GLU A 46 6.20 -15.36 8.65
N GLY A 47 6.53 -14.06 8.62
CA GLY A 47 6.87 -13.32 7.41
C GLY A 47 5.77 -12.37 6.90
N CYS A 48 6.04 -11.73 5.78
CA CYS A 48 5.18 -10.64 5.32
C CYS A 48 3.81 -11.12 4.83
N TRP A 49 3.70 -12.28 4.16
CA TRP A 49 2.41 -12.74 3.66
C TRP A 49 1.41 -13.12 4.77
N PRO A 50 1.75 -13.98 5.76
CA PRO A 50 0.81 -14.31 6.83
C PRO A 50 0.32 -13.07 7.57
N THR A 51 1.22 -12.12 7.86
CA THR A 51 0.88 -10.87 8.53
C THR A 51 -0.02 -9.98 7.65
N TYR A 52 0.28 -9.88 6.35
CA TYR A 52 -0.55 -9.15 5.40
C TYR A 52 -1.95 -9.73 5.26
N ARG A 53 -2.04 -11.07 5.20
CA ARG A 53 -3.33 -11.78 5.14
C ARG A 53 -4.20 -11.47 6.36
N ARG A 54 -3.61 -11.51 7.57
CA ARG A 54 -4.30 -11.11 8.81
C ARG A 54 -4.73 -9.64 8.77
N ALA A 55 -3.87 -8.76 8.24
CA ALA A 55 -4.20 -7.36 8.08
C ALA A 55 -5.41 -7.15 7.16
N LEU A 56 -5.49 -7.84 6.03
CA LEU A 56 -6.64 -7.79 5.13
C LEU A 56 -7.93 -8.30 5.80
N LEU A 57 -7.85 -9.39 6.58
CA LEU A 57 -8.98 -9.95 7.31
C LEU A 57 -9.50 -9.04 8.44
N ALA A 58 -8.69 -8.08 8.90
CA ALA A 58 -9.08 -7.07 9.89
C ALA A 58 -9.93 -5.92 9.33
N ALA A 59 -10.31 -5.95 8.06
CA ALA A 59 -11.07 -4.88 7.40
C ALA A 59 -12.42 -4.54 8.05
N GLY A 60 -13.03 -5.48 8.78
CA GLY A 60 -14.32 -5.27 9.45
C GLY A 60 -15.46 -4.97 8.48
N SER A 61 -16.32 -4.00 8.84
CA SER A 61 -17.48 -3.60 8.03
C SER A 61 -17.18 -2.41 7.10
N ALA A 62 -16.07 -1.71 7.26
CA ALA A 62 -15.72 -0.51 6.51
C ALA A 62 -15.72 -0.76 4.99
N SER A 63 -16.15 0.23 4.22
CA SER A 63 -16.20 0.14 2.74
C SER A 63 -14.81 0.13 2.11
N HIS A 64 -13.83 0.68 2.80
CA HIS A 64 -12.42 0.69 2.40
C HIS A 64 -11.53 0.29 3.57
N HIS A 65 -10.43 -0.37 3.24
CA HIS A 65 -9.46 -0.82 4.22
C HIS A 65 -8.05 -0.40 3.78
N LEU A 66 -7.33 0.25 4.68
CA LEU A 66 -5.95 0.69 4.46
C LEU A 66 -5.01 -0.22 5.23
N VAL A 67 -4.11 -0.90 4.52
CA VAL A 67 -3.01 -1.67 5.11
C VAL A 67 -1.74 -0.85 5.02
N LEU A 68 -1.08 -0.64 6.16
CA LEU A 68 0.18 0.07 6.31
C LEU A 68 1.27 -0.88 6.80
N GLN A 69 2.49 -0.73 6.30
CA GLN A 69 3.67 -1.38 6.88
C GLN A 69 4.27 -0.52 8.00
N ASP A 70 4.98 -1.14 8.92
CA ASP A 70 5.54 -0.50 10.12
C ASP A 70 6.78 0.38 9.86
N ASP A 71 7.33 0.34 8.65
CA ASP A 71 8.55 1.07 8.27
C ASP A 71 8.27 2.26 7.33
N ILE A 72 7.13 2.94 7.53
CA ILE A 72 6.75 4.11 6.74
C ILE A 72 6.46 5.35 7.59
N GLY A 73 6.74 6.51 7.01
CA GLY A 73 6.28 7.81 7.47
C GLY A 73 5.10 8.31 6.64
N LEU A 74 4.19 9.02 7.27
CA LEU A 74 2.98 9.58 6.68
C LEU A 74 3.16 11.08 6.42
N CYS A 75 2.44 11.62 5.46
CA CYS A 75 2.33 13.08 5.28
C CYS A 75 1.40 13.69 6.34
N ARG A 76 1.41 15.01 6.49
CA ARG A 76 0.45 15.74 7.33
C ARG A 76 -0.97 15.61 6.75
N ASP A 77 -1.99 15.64 7.61
CA ASP A 77 -3.40 15.49 7.26
C ASP A 77 -3.67 14.20 6.45
N PHE A 78 -3.02 13.12 6.87
CA PHE A 78 -2.99 11.86 6.11
C PHE A 78 -4.37 11.25 5.93
N ILE A 79 -5.19 11.16 7.01
CA ILE A 79 -6.54 10.56 6.95
C ILE A 79 -7.44 11.35 6.00
N ALA A 80 -7.43 12.67 6.10
CA ALA A 80 -8.23 13.53 5.23
C ALA A 80 -7.76 13.45 3.77
N SER A 81 -6.44 13.33 3.55
CA SER A 81 -5.85 13.11 2.22
C SER A 81 -6.26 11.76 1.64
N VAL A 82 -6.23 10.69 2.43
CA VAL A 82 -6.70 9.34 2.05
C VAL A 82 -8.18 9.37 1.66
N ALA A 83 -9.01 10.09 2.42
CA ALA A 83 -10.43 10.24 2.08
C ALA A 83 -10.65 10.92 0.70
N ASN A 84 -9.82 11.91 0.34
CA ASN A 84 -9.88 12.53 -0.98
C ASN A 84 -9.43 11.58 -2.09
N VAL A 85 -8.36 10.80 -1.85
CA VAL A 85 -7.86 9.76 -2.76
C VAL A 85 -8.95 8.70 -3.03
N ILE A 86 -9.60 8.18 -1.98
CA ILE A 86 -10.71 7.22 -2.09
C ILE A 86 -11.87 7.82 -2.89
N ARG A 87 -12.25 9.06 -2.61
CA ARG A 87 -13.36 9.73 -3.31
C ARG A 87 -13.09 9.82 -4.81
N ALA A 88 -11.85 10.03 -5.22
CA ALA A 88 -11.48 10.11 -6.63
C ALA A 88 -11.52 8.74 -7.33
N ARG A 89 -11.20 7.65 -6.62
CA ARG A 89 -11.13 6.28 -7.18
C ARG A 89 -11.71 5.23 -6.21
N PRO A 90 -13.02 5.28 -5.90
CA PRO A 90 -13.59 4.46 -4.83
C PRO A 90 -13.60 2.94 -5.12
N GLY A 91 -13.58 2.55 -6.39
CA GLY A 91 -13.63 1.13 -6.80
C GLY A 91 -12.27 0.50 -7.11
N ASN A 92 -11.16 1.20 -6.84
CA ASN A 92 -9.85 0.73 -7.25
C ASN A 92 -8.93 0.40 -6.07
N LEU A 93 -8.05 -0.58 -6.26
CA LEU A 93 -6.89 -0.78 -5.40
C LEU A 93 -5.92 0.38 -5.61
N ILE A 94 -5.50 1.03 -4.52
CA ILE A 94 -4.65 2.23 -4.58
C ILE A 94 -3.42 2.03 -3.69
N SER A 95 -2.24 2.29 -4.24
CA SER A 95 -1.01 2.44 -3.45
C SER A 95 -0.76 3.92 -3.17
N LEU A 96 -0.48 4.23 -1.91
CA LEU A 96 -0.08 5.58 -1.49
C LEU A 96 1.43 5.80 -1.60
N TYR A 97 2.11 4.84 -2.22
CA TYR A 97 3.56 4.83 -2.42
C TYR A 97 3.89 4.35 -3.83
N THR A 98 4.88 4.96 -4.46
CA THR A 98 5.48 4.43 -5.68
C THR A 98 6.91 4.93 -5.89
N ASN A 99 7.78 4.03 -6.34
CA ASN A 99 9.14 4.33 -6.81
C ASN A 99 9.27 4.21 -8.33
N ALA A 100 8.14 4.16 -9.05
CA ALA A 100 8.13 3.95 -10.50
C ALA A 100 8.77 5.10 -11.28
N ALA A 101 9.51 4.78 -12.34
CA ALA A 101 10.08 5.78 -13.25
C ALA A 101 8.99 6.65 -13.93
N ALA A 102 7.79 6.11 -14.10
CA ALA A 102 6.63 6.82 -14.66
C ALA A 102 6.22 8.06 -13.86
N VAL A 103 6.62 8.18 -12.58
CA VAL A 103 6.34 9.37 -11.73
C VAL A 103 6.86 10.65 -12.36
N SER A 104 8.04 10.63 -12.97
CA SER A 104 8.61 11.82 -13.59
C SER A 104 7.74 12.36 -14.74
N LYS A 105 7.18 11.45 -15.55
CA LYS A 105 6.27 11.79 -16.63
C LYS A 105 4.92 12.29 -16.12
N ALA A 106 4.33 11.58 -15.15
CA ALA A 106 3.08 11.98 -14.52
C ALA A 106 3.21 13.37 -13.90
N ARG A 107 4.29 13.63 -13.16
CA ARG A 107 4.59 14.94 -12.57
C ARG A 107 4.71 16.04 -13.61
N ALA A 108 5.41 15.79 -14.74
CA ALA A 108 5.57 16.77 -15.82
C ALA A 108 4.24 17.15 -16.49
N LYS A 109 3.25 16.22 -16.48
CA LYS A 109 1.89 16.46 -16.98
C LYS A 109 0.94 17.08 -15.95
N GLY A 110 1.33 17.12 -14.69
CA GLY A 110 0.45 17.49 -13.59
C GLY A 110 -0.55 16.38 -13.19
N ASP A 111 -0.32 15.13 -13.63
CA ASP A 111 -1.16 13.99 -13.27
C ASP A 111 -0.97 13.59 -11.82
N ALA A 112 -2.07 13.28 -11.12
CA ALA A 112 -2.08 12.81 -9.75
C ALA A 112 -2.03 11.28 -9.63
N TRP A 113 -1.92 10.54 -10.75
CA TRP A 113 -2.03 9.10 -10.80
C TRP A 113 -1.05 8.44 -11.76
N ILE A 114 -0.67 7.21 -11.39
CA ILE A 114 -0.03 6.23 -12.29
C ILE A 114 -0.87 4.96 -12.25
N GLU A 115 -1.16 4.38 -13.42
CA GLU A 115 -1.73 3.03 -13.54
C GLU A 115 -0.62 2.00 -13.37
N LYS A 116 -0.87 0.99 -12.55
CA LYS A 116 0.10 -0.04 -12.18
C LYS A 116 -0.41 -1.43 -12.55
N ALA A 117 0.41 -2.19 -13.26
CA ALA A 117 0.21 -3.64 -13.42
C ALA A 117 0.78 -4.42 -12.23
N GLY A 118 1.92 -3.97 -11.70
CA GLY A 118 2.49 -4.49 -10.46
C GLY A 118 2.50 -3.39 -9.39
N ILE A 119 2.23 -3.75 -8.13
CA ILE A 119 2.07 -2.77 -7.06
C ILE A 119 3.17 -2.89 -6.02
N CYS A 120 3.66 -1.76 -5.52
CA CYS A 120 4.47 -1.69 -4.30
C CYS A 120 3.55 -1.36 -3.14
N GLY A 121 3.61 -2.13 -2.06
CA GLY A 121 2.56 -2.17 -1.09
C GLY A 121 2.85 -1.73 0.34
N PRO A 122 3.73 -0.75 0.64
CA PRO A 122 3.90 -0.35 2.04
C PRO A 122 2.68 0.40 2.60
N ALA A 123 1.78 0.90 1.72
CA ALA A 123 0.53 1.55 2.09
C ALA A 123 -0.50 1.34 0.98
N MET A 124 -1.48 0.45 1.18
CA MET A 124 -2.47 0.08 0.17
C MET A 124 -3.90 0.24 0.67
N ILE A 125 -4.72 0.95 -0.11
CA ILE A 125 -6.15 1.08 0.10
C ILE A 125 -6.87 0.02 -0.73
N TRP A 126 -7.67 -0.79 -0.06
CA TRP A 126 -8.49 -1.84 -0.63
C TRP A 126 -9.97 -1.46 -0.59
N PRO A 127 -10.70 -1.48 -1.70
CA PRO A 127 -12.15 -1.59 -1.66
C PRO A 127 -12.52 -2.93 -0.98
N LYS A 128 -13.45 -2.93 -0.03
CA LYS A 128 -13.79 -4.12 0.77
C LYS A 128 -14.08 -5.36 -0.09
N ASN A 129 -14.87 -5.19 -1.16
CA ASN A 129 -15.24 -6.32 -2.01
C ASN A 129 -14.06 -6.98 -2.72
N SER A 130 -12.97 -6.22 -2.95
CA SER A 130 -11.77 -6.75 -3.60
C SER A 130 -10.92 -7.62 -2.67
N ILE A 131 -11.08 -7.50 -1.36
CA ILE A 131 -10.31 -8.28 -0.39
C ILE A 131 -10.67 -9.76 -0.46
N GLY A 132 -11.98 -10.08 -0.36
CA GLY A 132 -12.46 -11.47 -0.46
C GLY A 132 -12.07 -12.10 -1.79
N GLU A 133 -12.32 -11.41 -2.88
CA GLU A 133 -11.97 -11.86 -4.22
C GLU A 133 -10.46 -12.15 -4.37
N PHE A 134 -9.60 -11.28 -3.85
CA PHE A 134 -8.16 -11.49 -3.86
C PHE A 134 -7.75 -12.70 -3.01
N LEU A 135 -8.29 -12.83 -1.80
CA LEU A 135 -7.96 -13.92 -0.89
C LEU A 135 -8.38 -15.28 -1.46
N GLU A 136 -9.58 -15.38 -2.01
CA GLU A 136 -10.05 -16.60 -2.68
C GLU A 136 -9.18 -16.96 -3.87
N TRP A 137 -8.87 -15.97 -4.73
CA TRP A 137 -8.04 -16.20 -5.90
C TRP A 137 -6.63 -16.66 -5.51
N GLN A 138 -5.99 -15.98 -4.56
CA GLN A 138 -4.63 -16.30 -4.17
C GLN A 138 -4.53 -17.67 -3.45
N ASP A 139 -5.53 -18.05 -2.64
CA ASP A 139 -5.60 -19.37 -2.00
C ASP A 139 -5.73 -20.50 -3.04
N ALA A 140 -6.36 -20.22 -4.18
CA ALA A 140 -6.52 -21.20 -5.27
C ALA A 140 -5.30 -21.30 -6.22
N HIS A 141 -4.50 -20.22 -6.35
CA HIS A 141 -3.53 -20.14 -7.47
C HIS A 141 -2.09 -19.91 -7.03
N ILE A 142 -1.83 -19.53 -5.77
CA ILE A 142 -0.46 -19.22 -5.34
C ILE A 142 -0.02 -20.20 -4.25
N ASP A 143 1.17 -20.78 -4.43
CA ASP A 143 1.79 -21.66 -3.45
C ASP A 143 1.78 -21.01 -2.06
N PRO A 144 1.24 -21.67 -1.02
CA PRO A 144 1.23 -21.16 0.34
C PRO A 144 2.62 -20.77 0.86
N ALA A 145 3.68 -21.45 0.44
CA ALA A 145 5.06 -21.16 0.83
C ALA A 145 5.63 -19.86 0.20
N PHE A 146 4.95 -19.27 -0.78
CA PHE A 146 5.42 -18.03 -1.41
C PHE A 146 5.21 -16.83 -0.47
N ALA A 147 6.31 -16.26 0.03
CA ALA A 147 6.28 -15.32 1.15
C ALA A 147 5.95 -13.85 0.79
N TRP A 148 5.98 -13.47 -0.50
CA TRP A 148 5.91 -12.06 -0.94
C TRP A 148 4.48 -11.56 -1.09
N ASP A 149 4.00 -10.71 -0.17
CA ASP A 149 2.66 -10.13 -0.14
C ASP A 149 2.34 -9.31 -1.41
N THR A 150 3.16 -8.32 -1.72
CA THR A 150 2.93 -7.41 -2.85
C THR A 150 3.07 -8.08 -4.21
N VAL A 151 3.87 -9.15 -4.30
CA VAL A 151 4.00 -9.95 -5.51
C VAL A 151 2.73 -10.77 -5.74
N ARG A 152 2.12 -11.36 -4.68
CA ARG A 152 0.82 -12.03 -4.77
C ARG A 152 -0.25 -11.09 -5.33
N VAL A 153 -0.32 -9.86 -4.81
CA VAL A 153 -1.25 -8.84 -5.31
C VAL A 153 -0.97 -8.51 -6.78
N SER A 154 0.30 -8.36 -7.15
CA SER A 154 0.68 -8.08 -8.54
C SER A 154 0.30 -9.21 -9.50
N MET A 155 0.51 -10.48 -9.09
CA MET A 155 0.09 -11.65 -9.86
C MET A 155 -1.42 -11.67 -10.08
N TRP A 156 -2.20 -11.41 -9.03
CA TRP A 156 -3.66 -11.30 -9.12
C TRP A 156 -4.10 -10.23 -10.11
N LEU A 157 -3.54 -9.01 -10.01
CA LEU A 157 -3.87 -7.92 -10.93
C LEU A 157 -3.59 -8.31 -12.39
N ILE A 158 -2.42 -8.92 -12.66
CA ILE A 158 -2.01 -9.30 -14.00
C ILE A 158 -2.92 -10.41 -14.56
N LYS A 159 -3.14 -11.48 -13.78
CA LYS A 159 -3.92 -12.65 -14.24
C LYS A 159 -5.41 -12.36 -14.40
N THR A 160 -5.95 -11.45 -13.58
CA THR A 160 -7.37 -11.04 -13.67
C THR A 160 -7.60 -9.80 -14.54
N SER A 161 -6.55 -9.27 -15.17
CA SER A 161 -6.60 -8.02 -15.96
C SER A 161 -7.15 -6.83 -15.19
N LYS A 162 -7.06 -6.86 -13.86
CA LYS A 162 -7.42 -5.75 -13.00
C LYS A 162 -6.33 -4.68 -12.99
N ARG A 163 -6.72 -3.48 -12.57
CA ARG A 163 -5.82 -2.34 -12.51
C ARG A 163 -5.73 -1.81 -11.09
N ALA A 164 -4.52 -1.44 -10.69
CA ALA A 164 -4.28 -0.66 -9.49
C ALA A 164 -3.72 0.71 -9.88
N PHE A 165 -3.80 1.64 -8.96
CA PHE A 165 -3.30 2.99 -9.17
C PHE A 165 -2.38 3.39 -8.03
N ALA A 166 -1.37 4.21 -8.33
CA ALA A 166 -0.54 4.83 -7.33
C ALA A 166 -0.71 6.35 -7.35
N THR A 167 -0.68 6.97 -6.19
CA THR A 167 -0.75 8.42 -6.04
C THR A 167 0.54 9.10 -6.45
N VAL A 168 0.40 10.26 -7.10
CA VAL A 168 1.50 11.16 -7.46
C VAL A 168 1.16 12.56 -6.95
N PRO A 169 1.82 13.04 -5.91
CA PRO A 169 2.93 12.42 -5.15
C PRO A 169 2.49 11.23 -4.29
N SER A 170 3.49 10.44 -3.84
CA SER A 170 3.29 9.46 -2.77
C SER A 170 2.94 10.17 -1.46
N LEU A 171 1.98 9.62 -0.70
CA LEU A 171 1.58 10.14 0.61
C LEU A 171 2.37 9.49 1.76
N THR A 172 3.13 8.45 1.44
CA THR A 172 3.97 7.72 2.39
C THR A 172 5.39 7.56 1.86
N GLN A 173 6.34 7.39 2.79
CA GLN A 173 7.75 7.17 2.49
C GLN A 173 8.31 6.08 3.40
N HIS A 174 9.09 5.14 2.86
CA HIS A 174 9.84 4.21 3.70
C HIS A 174 10.79 4.97 4.63
N LEU A 175 10.78 4.58 5.90
CA LEU A 175 11.70 5.04 6.93
C LEU A 175 12.86 4.06 7.03
N GLY A 176 14.06 4.60 7.12
CA GLY A 176 15.26 3.80 7.28
C GLY A 176 15.77 3.17 5.98
N CYS A 177 17.08 3.26 5.80
CA CYS A 177 17.82 2.56 4.75
C CYS A 177 18.19 1.14 5.21
N GLY A 178 17.51 0.66 6.27
CA GLY A 178 17.87 -0.52 7.01
C GLY A 178 17.45 -1.83 6.36
N LEU A 179 17.69 -2.89 7.08
CA LEU A 179 17.42 -4.27 6.69
C LEU A 179 15.92 -4.46 6.41
N SER A 180 15.60 -4.76 5.16
CA SER A 180 14.32 -5.39 4.85
C SER A 180 14.22 -6.71 5.61
N THR A 181 13.08 -6.99 6.22
CA THR A 181 12.81 -8.32 6.82
C THR A 181 12.96 -9.46 5.81
N MET A 182 12.97 -9.14 4.52
CA MET A 182 13.13 -10.06 3.39
C MET A 182 14.58 -10.09 2.84
N GLY A 183 15.57 -9.55 3.55
CA GLY A 183 16.97 -9.58 3.14
C GLY A 183 17.34 -8.70 1.94
N LEU A 184 16.43 -7.86 1.45
CA LEU A 184 16.72 -6.95 0.35
C LEU A 184 17.45 -5.70 0.86
N ASN A 185 18.52 -5.32 0.17
CA ASN A 185 19.24 -4.07 0.44
C ASN A 185 18.32 -2.85 0.21
N GLY A 186 18.11 -2.03 1.25
CA GLY A 186 17.11 -0.97 1.30
C GLY A 186 17.29 0.22 0.35
N ARG A 187 18.30 0.24 -0.51
CA ARG A 187 18.60 1.38 -1.40
C ARG A 187 17.51 1.71 -2.43
N SER A 188 16.62 0.77 -2.75
CA SER A 188 15.57 0.96 -3.78
C SER A 188 14.20 1.36 -3.24
N LYS A 189 14.08 1.59 -1.92
CA LYS A 189 12.77 1.78 -1.27
C LYS A 189 12.41 3.25 -1.02
N VAL A 190 12.98 4.18 -1.75
CA VAL A 190 12.62 5.60 -1.67
C VAL A 190 11.51 5.88 -2.69
N ALA A 191 10.45 6.57 -2.27
CA ALA A 191 9.42 7.03 -3.19
C ALA A 191 10.03 7.95 -4.26
N ALA A 192 9.63 7.77 -5.52
CA ALA A 192 10.14 8.60 -6.62
C ALA A 192 9.77 10.08 -6.44
N TRP A 193 8.65 10.34 -5.78
CA TRP A 193 8.27 11.66 -5.31
C TRP A 193 7.35 11.54 -4.09
N TYR A 194 7.87 11.80 -2.90
CA TYR A 194 7.12 11.90 -1.66
C TYR A 194 6.73 13.35 -1.39
N ILE A 195 5.49 13.61 -0.98
CA ILE A 195 5.03 14.96 -0.72
C ILE A 195 5.78 15.63 0.45
N GLY A 196 6.25 14.83 1.43
CA GLY A 196 6.94 15.29 2.64
C GLY A 196 6.07 15.14 3.90
N ALA A 197 6.71 14.79 5.03
CA ALA A 197 6.01 14.57 6.29
C ALA A 197 5.26 15.83 6.79
N GLU A 198 5.87 17.00 6.59
CA GLU A 198 5.31 18.29 7.03
C GLU A 198 4.32 18.93 6.03
N LYS A 199 4.05 18.27 4.92
CA LYS A 199 3.17 18.77 3.88
C LYS A 199 1.85 18.03 3.85
N SER A 200 0.78 18.77 3.58
CA SER A 200 -0.57 18.24 3.40
C SER A 200 -0.87 17.98 1.92
N ALA A 201 -1.55 16.88 1.63
CA ALA A 201 -2.02 16.58 0.29
C ALA A 201 -3.46 17.07 0.02
N LEU A 202 -4.06 17.84 0.94
CA LEU A 202 -5.43 18.36 0.80
C LEU A 202 -5.59 19.31 -0.39
N GLY A 203 -4.52 19.99 -0.80
CA GLY A 203 -4.53 20.88 -1.96
C GLY A 203 -4.31 20.20 -3.31
N ILE A 204 -4.15 18.87 -3.35
CA ILE A 204 -3.95 18.13 -4.61
C ILE A 204 -5.29 17.92 -5.30
N ASP A 205 -5.35 18.27 -6.58
CA ASP A 205 -6.49 17.95 -7.44
C ASP A 205 -6.40 16.50 -7.94
N TRP A 206 -7.04 15.59 -7.23
CA TRP A 206 -7.08 14.17 -7.58
C TRP A 206 -7.91 13.84 -8.83
N SER A 207 -8.52 14.83 -9.49
CA SER A 207 -9.16 14.64 -10.79
C SER A 207 -8.17 14.58 -11.95
N GLN A 208 -6.96 15.11 -11.77
CA GLN A 208 -5.91 15.13 -12.79
C GLN A 208 -5.39 13.72 -13.07
N GLY A 209 -5.35 13.32 -14.33
CA GLY A 209 -4.89 12.00 -14.76
C GLY A 209 -5.85 10.85 -14.44
N LEU A 210 -7.12 11.11 -14.03
CA LEU A 210 -8.10 10.06 -13.73
C LEU A 210 -8.41 9.18 -14.94
N ARG A 211 -8.55 9.77 -16.13
CA ARG A 211 -9.02 9.07 -17.35
C ARG A 211 -7.88 8.41 -18.12
N SER A 212 -6.70 9.00 -18.09
CA SER A 212 -5.55 8.56 -18.89
C SER A 212 -4.24 8.73 -18.11
N PRO A 213 -4.09 8.04 -16.97
CA PRO A 213 -2.87 8.12 -16.17
C PRO A 213 -1.69 7.53 -16.94
N GLU A 214 -0.48 7.98 -16.58
CA GLU A 214 0.74 7.30 -17.05
C GLU A 214 0.73 5.84 -16.61
N ARG A 215 1.26 4.95 -17.47
CA ARG A 215 1.37 3.52 -17.18
C ARG A 215 2.77 3.17 -16.71
N ASP A 216 2.82 2.44 -15.64
CA ASP A 216 4.05 1.78 -15.20
C ASP A 216 4.13 0.39 -15.84
N SER A 217 5.24 0.13 -16.53
CA SER A 217 5.52 -1.15 -17.18
C SER A 217 6.14 -2.19 -16.24
N SER A 218 6.22 -1.90 -14.93
CA SER A 218 6.76 -2.88 -13.98
C SER A 218 5.96 -4.19 -14.03
N SER A 219 6.69 -5.30 -14.13
CA SER A 219 6.12 -6.64 -14.18
C SER A 219 6.58 -7.46 -12.99
N VAL A 220 5.87 -8.54 -12.72
CA VAL A 220 6.32 -9.60 -11.81
C VAL A 220 7.54 -10.28 -12.46
N ARG A 221 8.61 -10.50 -11.70
CA ARG A 221 9.81 -11.14 -12.21
C ARG A 221 9.52 -12.55 -12.68
N PRO A 222 10.12 -12.99 -13.79
CA PRO A 222 9.82 -14.31 -14.37
C PRO A 222 9.98 -15.47 -13.37
N GLU A 223 11.00 -15.43 -12.52
CA GLU A 223 11.29 -16.47 -11.53
C GLU A 223 10.19 -16.63 -10.47
N TRP A 224 9.33 -15.65 -10.28
CA TRP A 224 8.25 -15.75 -9.30
C TRP A 224 7.03 -16.49 -9.84
N TRP A 225 6.86 -16.60 -11.16
CA TRP A 225 5.75 -17.32 -11.77
C TRP A 225 5.77 -18.84 -11.53
N GLN A 226 6.91 -19.42 -11.08
CA GLN A 226 6.99 -20.80 -10.66
C GLN A 226 6.09 -21.16 -9.45
N TYR A 227 5.68 -20.15 -8.66
CA TYR A 227 4.78 -20.31 -7.50
C TYR A 227 3.31 -20.15 -7.86
N PHE A 228 2.99 -19.94 -9.14
CA PHE A 228 1.63 -19.81 -9.64
C PHE A 228 1.15 -21.15 -10.18
N HIS A 229 -0.06 -21.55 -9.78
CA HIS A 229 -0.76 -22.76 -10.28
C HIS A 229 -1.96 -22.32 -11.14
N GLU A 230 -2.18 -22.99 -12.30
CA GLU A 230 -3.32 -22.72 -13.18
C GLU A 230 -4.61 -23.31 -12.64
#